data_aa28eaef912e43bc63dba5c78433777b
#
_entry.id   aa28eaef912e43bc63dba5c78433777b
#
_cell.length_a   1.000
_cell.length_b   1.000
_cell.length_c   1.000
_cell.angle_alpha   90.00
_cell.angle_beta   90.00
_cell.angle_gamma   90.00
#
_symmetry.space_group_name_H-M   'P 1'
#
loop_
_entity.id
_entity.type
_entity.pdbx_description
1 polymer ?
#
loop_
_entity_poly.entity_id
_entity_poly.type
_entity_poly.pdbx_seq_one_letter_code
_entity_poly.pdbx_strand_id
1 'polypeptide(L)'
;MTRSSRYGRAALALLFVLALYPLSPYTVPIFMGAVLCSVGWRAQIAAEAAFRLPRVVGAILHALTWLAVIVLPTWLIIGTLATSLQPLIARWRSGGPLVNVPPQLAHTRFIGPWLAHRLHRLNANVLLHYLGHHSDLVRASLGHVWVFLLHTLIASLVVFSFALRGEKVGSELSWIAQSLWGPRGQQVLTLAAQSARAVMFGILGVGLAEGLLIGASYGIAGMPVWPSWLVATILLSAVPFGAGAVLAVVCGWLMVTGHVLAGVLTAIWGTSIITAADLILRPLVTGKESAVPFVALLLSILGGAKVFGLVGVIAGPLLLMLATSLWQSWFREPATRPSG
;
A
#
# COMPACT_ATOMS: atom_id res chain seq x y z
N MET A 1 48.31 6.92 14.75
CA MET A 1 47.36 7.20 13.67
C MET A 1 47.62 8.62 13.15
N THR A 2 48.19 8.73 11.97
CA THR A 2 48.67 10.01 11.39
C THR A 2 47.50 10.91 10.97
N ARG A 3 47.66 12.24 11.13
CA ARG A 3 46.69 13.28 10.75
C ARG A 3 46.16 13.11 9.30
N SER A 4 47.03 12.65 8.39
CA SER A 4 46.68 12.40 6.97
C SER A 4 45.56 11.34 6.79
N SER A 5 45.48 10.33 7.65
CA SER A 5 44.44 9.28 7.57
C SER A 5 43.06 9.74 8.01
N ARG A 6 43.01 10.80 8.83
CA ARG A 6 41.72 11.43 9.26
C ARG A 6 41.13 12.28 8.14
N TYR A 7 41.94 13.09 7.47
CA TYR A 7 41.51 13.91 6.34
C TYR A 7 41.09 13.05 5.14
N GLY A 8 41.81 11.94 4.86
CA GLY A 8 41.42 11.01 3.81
C GLY A 8 40.08 10.34 4.06
N ARG A 9 39.81 9.92 5.32
CA ARG A 9 38.51 9.34 5.71
C ARG A 9 37.39 10.37 5.66
N ALA A 10 37.63 11.61 6.09
CA ALA A 10 36.66 12.68 6.01
C ALA A 10 36.34 13.05 4.56
N ALA A 11 37.34 13.11 3.67
CA ALA A 11 37.16 13.36 2.24
C ALA A 11 36.37 12.23 1.57
N LEU A 12 36.65 10.95 1.89
CA LEU A 12 35.90 9.81 1.39
C LEU A 12 34.45 9.83 1.89
N ALA A 13 34.22 10.14 3.16
CA ALA A 13 32.88 10.25 3.72
C ALA A 13 32.09 11.40 3.04
N LEU A 14 32.75 12.55 2.81
CA LEU A 14 32.12 13.68 2.11
C LEU A 14 31.76 13.31 0.66
N LEU A 15 32.69 12.67 -0.08
CA LEU A 15 32.43 12.18 -1.44
C LEU A 15 31.27 11.17 -1.46
N PHE A 16 31.20 10.28 -0.49
CA PHE A 16 30.13 9.30 -0.37
C PHE A 16 28.77 9.97 -0.11
N VAL A 17 28.73 10.94 0.81
CA VAL A 17 27.52 11.74 1.07
C VAL A 17 27.10 12.53 -0.17
N LEU A 18 28.06 13.15 -0.86
CA LEU A 18 27.81 13.90 -2.11
C LEU A 18 27.28 12.99 -3.23
N ALA A 19 27.81 11.75 -3.33
CA ALA A 19 27.35 10.75 -4.29
C ALA A 19 25.95 10.20 -3.95
N LEU A 20 25.58 10.13 -2.67
CA LEU A 20 24.25 9.70 -2.24
C LEU A 20 23.18 10.79 -2.35
N TYR A 21 23.58 12.06 -2.36
CA TYR A 21 22.64 13.19 -2.44
C TYR A 21 21.70 13.15 -3.67
N PRO A 22 22.16 12.88 -4.91
CA PRO A 22 21.30 12.70 -6.06
C PRO A 22 20.34 11.51 -5.96
N LEU A 23 20.65 10.52 -5.11
CA LEU A 23 19.80 9.35 -4.87
C LEU A 23 18.72 9.63 -3.82
N SER A 24 18.76 10.77 -3.13
CA SER A 24 17.81 11.09 -2.06
C SER A 24 16.32 11.01 -2.48
N PRO A 25 15.89 11.40 -3.71
CA PRO A 25 14.50 11.23 -4.14
C PRO A 25 14.10 9.75 -4.33
N TYR A 26 15.10 8.87 -4.51
CA TYR A 26 14.89 7.45 -4.81
C TYR A 26 15.15 6.54 -3.61
N THR A 27 15.43 7.09 -2.43
CA THR A 27 15.69 6.31 -1.21
C THR A 27 14.50 5.40 -0.88
N VAL A 28 13.27 5.89 -1.06
CA VAL A 28 12.06 5.12 -0.78
C VAL A 28 11.86 3.95 -1.75
N PRO A 29 11.88 4.13 -3.08
CA PRO A 29 11.78 2.99 -3.99
C PRO A 29 12.95 2.01 -3.85
N ILE A 30 14.16 2.48 -3.52
CA ILE A 30 15.31 1.61 -3.23
C ILE A 30 15.03 0.76 -1.98
N PHE A 31 14.59 1.40 -0.90
CA PHE A 31 14.24 0.72 0.34
C PHE A 31 13.09 -0.29 0.13
N MET A 32 12.04 0.11 -0.57
CA MET A 32 10.92 -0.78 -0.90
C MET A 32 11.36 -1.95 -1.77
N GLY A 33 12.20 -1.71 -2.77
CA GLY A 33 12.76 -2.78 -3.59
C GLY A 33 13.56 -3.80 -2.76
N ALA A 34 14.36 -3.34 -1.80
CA ALA A 34 15.09 -4.22 -0.87
C ALA A 34 14.13 -5.05 0.00
N VAL A 35 13.07 -4.42 0.53
CA VAL A 35 12.03 -5.09 1.33
C VAL A 35 11.30 -6.13 0.48
N LEU A 36 10.79 -5.77 -0.70
CA LEU A 36 10.09 -6.67 -1.60
C LEU A 36 10.97 -7.86 -2.02
N CYS A 37 12.24 -7.60 -2.31
CA CYS A 37 13.22 -8.67 -2.57
C CYS A 37 13.34 -9.62 -1.38
N SER A 38 13.46 -9.09 -0.15
CA SER A 38 13.60 -9.91 1.06
C SER A 38 12.38 -10.79 1.33
N VAL A 39 11.19 -10.29 1.02
CA VAL A 39 9.90 -11.02 1.18
C VAL A 39 9.81 -12.17 0.18
N GLY A 40 10.08 -11.91 -1.09
CA GLY A 40 9.98 -12.91 -2.15
C GLY A 40 11.19 -13.84 -2.30
N TRP A 41 12.28 -13.59 -1.57
CA TRP A 41 13.55 -14.31 -1.67
C TRP A 41 13.43 -15.83 -1.55
N ARG A 42 12.68 -16.31 -0.55
CA ARG A 42 12.47 -17.75 -0.34
C ARG A 42 11.67 -18.39 -1.48
N ALA A 43 10.66 -17.69 -1.97
CA ALA A 43 9.85 -18.14 -3.10
C ALA A 43 10.68 -18.23 -4.38
N GLN A 44 11.56 -17.25 -4.62
CA GLN A 44 12.49 -17.26 -5.75
C GLN A 44 13.42 -18.47 -5.69
N ILE A 45 14.12 -18.70 -4.57
CA ILE A 45 15.03 -19.84 -4.42
C ILE A 45 14.28 -21.17 -4.60
N ALA A 46 13.09 -21.30 -4.04
CA ALA A 46 12.27 -22.49 -4.22
C ALA A 46 11.86 -22.70 -5.67
N ALA A 47 11.51 -21.65 -6.40
CA ALA A 47 11.19 -21.72 -7.83
C ALA A 47 12.42 -22.05 -8.68
N GLU A 48 13.58 -21.44 -8.40
CA GLU A 48 14.85 -21.77 -9.07
C GLU A 48 15.20 -23.24 -8.89
N ALA A 49 15.05 -23.79 -7.68
CA ALA A 49 15.30 -25.21 -7.41
C ALA A 49 14.27 -26.14 -8.05
N ALA A 50 12.99 -25.82 -7.98
CA ALA A 50 11.90 -26.66 -8.50
C ALA A 50 11.93 -26.74 -10.05
N PHE A 51 12.17 -25.61 -10.70
CA PHE A 51 12.14 -25.51 -12.17
C PHE A 51 13.54 -25.51 -12.81
N ARG A 52 14.61 -25.69 -12.01
CA ARG A 52 16.02 -25.66 -12.46
C ARG A 52 16.36 -24.40 -13.27
N LEU A 53 15.81 -23.25 -12.85
CA LEU A 53 16.00 -22.01 -13.57
C LEU A 53 17.39 -21.41 -13.27
N PRO A 54 18.04 -20.80 -14.27
CA PRO A 54 19.23 -20.01 -14.01
C PRO A 54 18.89 -18.78 -13.16
N ARG A 55 19.79 -18.35 -12.30
CA ARG A 55 19.59 -17.26 -11.32
C ARG A 55 19.11 -15.96 -11.96
N VAL A 56 19.58 -15.66 -13.18
CA VAL A 56 19.13 -14.48 -13.94
C VAL A 56 17.63 -14.53 -14.24
N VAL A 57 17.15 -15.70 -14.67
CA VAL A 57 15.71 -15.90 -14.97
C VAL A 57 14.89 -15.82 -13.68
N GLY A 58 15.35 -16.43 -12.59
CA GLY A 58 14.70 -16.32 -11.29
C GLY A 58 14.59 -14.86 -10.82
N ALA A 59 15.66 -14.08 -10.94
CA ALA A 59 15.67 -12.65 -10.59
C ALA A 59 14.73 -11.81 -11.49
N ILE A 60 14.68 -12.10 -12.79
CA ILE A 60 13.74 -11.44 -13.72
C ILE A 60 12.30 -11.75 -13.34
N LEU A 61 11.98 -13.04 -13.13
CA LEU A 61 10.64 -13.45 -12.73
C LEU A 61 10.22 -12.81 -11.41
N HIS A 62 11.12 -12.75 -10.44
CA HIS A 62 10.87 -12.10 -9.16
C HIS A 62 10.54 -10.60 -9.33
N ALA A 63 11.35 -9.86 -10.10
CA ALA A 63 11.12 -8.45 -10.39
C ALA A 63 9.81 -8.23 -11.16
N LEU A 64 9.53 -9.06 -12.17
CA LEU A 64 8.29 -9.01 -12.94
C LEU A 64 7.06 -9.34 -12.10
N THR A 65 7.17 -10.27 -11.16
CA THR A 65 6.07 -10.60 -10.23
C THR A 65 5.67 -9.37 -9.41
N TRP A 66 6.63 -8.67 -8.79
CA TRP A 66 6.34 -7.47 -8.04
C TRP A 66 5.85 -6.31 -8.90
N LEU A 67 6.43 -6.16 -10.10
CA LEU A 67 5.95 -5.19 -11.08
C LEU A 67 4.50 -5.46 -11.44
N ALA A 68 4.16 -6.71 -11.74
CA ALA A 68 2.80 -7.12 -12.08
C ALA A 68 1.83 -6.93 -10.90
N VAL A 69 2.23 -7.31 -9.68
CA VAL A 69 1.43 -7.12 -8.44
C VAL A 69 1.09 -5.66 -8.20
N ILE A 70 1.93 -4.72 -8.62
CA ILE A 70 1.69 -3.29 -8.43
C ILE A 70 0.98 -2.67 -9.64
N VAL A 71 1.47 -2.94 -10.86
CA VAL A 71 0.99 -2.27 -12.08
C VAL A 71 -0.35 -2.82 -12.55
N LEU A 72 -0.54 -4.14 -12.51
CA LEU A 72 -1.76 -4.77 -13.01
C LEU A 72 -3.03 -4.32 -12.27
N PRO A 73 -3.06 -4.29 -10.93
CA PRO A 73 -4.19 -3.75 -10.20
C PRO A 73 -4.42 -2.26 -10.46
N THR A 74 -3.34 -1.48 -10.54
CA THR A 74 -3.43 -0.04 -10.84
C THR A 74 -4.06 0.19 -12.21
N TRP A 75 -3.64 -0.58 -13.22
CA TRP A 75 -4.23 -0.56 -14.56
C TRP A 75 -5.71 -0.93 -14.56
N LEU A 76 -6.08 -2.01 -13.84
CA LEU A 76 -7.46 -2.44 -13.70
C LEU A 76 -8.33 -1.36 -13.06
N ILE A 77 -7.87 -0.71 -12.01
CA ILE A 77 -8.60 0.37 -11.33
C ILE A 77 -8.78 1.57 -12.27
N ILE A 78 -7.72 2.02 -12.94
CA ILE A 78 -7.79 3.15 -13.87
C ILE A 78 -8.74 2.84 -15.05
N GLY A 79 -8.60 1.64 -15.64
CA GLY A 79 -9.47 1.21 -16.73
C GLY A 79 -10.94 1.14 -16.32
N THR A 80 -11.21 0.60 -15.14
CA THR A 80 -12.58 0.51 -14.60
C THR A 80 -13.16 1.88 -14.29
N LEU A 81 -12.36 2.74 -13.68
CA LEU A 81 -12.79 4.11 -13.39
C LEU A 81 -13.15 4.84 -14.69
N ALA A 82 -12.30 4.70 -15.70
CA ALA A 82 -12.55 5.29 -17.02
C ALA A 82 -13.86 4.77 -17.65
N THR A 83 -14.08 3.45 -17.65
CA THR A 83 -15.31 2.85 -18.22
C THR A 83 -16.55 3.18 -17.40
N SER A 84 -16.46 3.21 -16.06
CA SER A 84 -17.58 3.55 -15.17
C SER A 84 -17.96 5.02 -15.26
N LEU A 85 -17.02 5.91 -15.58
CA LEU A 85 -17.31 7.33 -15.76
C LEU A 85 -17.91 7.67 -17.13
N GLN A 86 -17.70 6.84 -18.16
CA GLN A 86 -18.23 7.09 -19.51
C GLN A 86 -19.75 7.34 -19.55
N PRO A 87 -20.61 6.52 -18.92
CA PRO A 87 -22.06 6.76 -18.94
C PRO A 87 -22.44 8.03 -18.19
N LEU A 88 -21.70 8.40 -17.15
CA LEU A 88 -21.92 9.65 -16.44
C LEU A 88 -21.53 10.86 -17.29
N ILE A 89 -20.40 10.77 -18.02
CA ILE A 89 -19.94 11.80 -18.96
C ILE A 89 -20.91 11.91 -20.13
N ALA A 90 -21.44 10.80 -20.67
CA ALA A 90 -22.42 10.80 -21.73
C ALA A 90 -23.75 11.46 -21.31
N ARG A 91 -24.29 11.12 -20.13
CA ARG A 91 -25.46 11.77 -19.54
C ARG A 91 -25.22 13.26 -19.29
N TRP A 92 -24.04 13.60 -18.84
CA TRP A 92 -23.64 14.97 -18.64
C TRP A 92 -23.65 15.78 -19.96
N ARG A 93 -23.06 15.22 -21.04
CA ARG A 93 -23.07 15.86 -22.37
C ARG A 93 -24.47 16.05 -22.93
N SER A 94 -25.42 15.17 -22.58
CA SER A 94 -26.82 15.27 -23.00
C SER A 94 -27.67 16.22 -22.11
N GLY A 95 -27.08 16.89 -21.10
CA GLY A 95 -27.78 17.80 -20.20
C GLY A 95 -28.73 17.10 -19.21
N GLY A 96 -28.65 15.78 -19.12
CA GLY A 96 -29.48 14.99 -18.20
C GLY A 96 -28.96 15.05 -16.74
N PRO A 97 -29.82 14.67 -15.77
CA PRO A 97 -29.39 14.58 -14.38
C PRO A 97 -28.33 13.51 -14.22
N LEU A 98 -27.24 13.84 -13.52
CA LEU A 98 -26.11 12.92 -13.26
C LEU A 98 -26.55 11.71 -12.44
N VAL A 99 -27.52 11.90 -11.55
CA VAL A 99 -28.04 10.86 -10.66
C VAL A 99 -29.57 10.84 -10.78
N ASN A 100 -30.14 9.71 -11.19
CA ASN A 100 -31.56 9.48 -11.11
C ASN A 100 -31.89 8.98 -9.71
N VAL A 101 -32.71 9.70 -8.97
CA VAL A 101 -33.25 9.20 -7.69
C VAL A 101 -34.17 8.02 -7.99
N PRO A 102 -33.89 6.81 -7.50
CA PRO A 102 -34.76 5.67 -7.70
C PRO A 102 -36.17 6.01 -7.16
N PRO A 103 -37.25 5.59 -7.86
CA PRO A 103 -38.62 5.88 -7.43
C PRO A 103 -38.87 5.46 -5.98
N GLN A 104 -38.28 4.35 -5.54
CA GLN A 104 -38.39 3.80 -4.19
C GLN A 104 -37.84 4.75 -3.11
N LEU A 105 -36.77 5.47 -3.41
CA LEU A 105 -36.16 6.46 -2.51
C LEU A 105 -36.84 7.82 -2.61
N ALA A 106 -37.37 8.19 -3.80
CA ALA A 106 -38.10 9.42 -4.00
C ALA A 106 -39.40 9.46 -3.17
N HIS A 107 -40.01 8.30 -2.94
CA HIS A 107 -41.26 8.16 -2.16
C HIS A 107 -41.07 8.03 -0.65
N THR A 108 -39.82 7.98 -0.13
CA THR A 108 -39.59 7.95 1.31
C THR A 108 -39.87 9.32 1.92
N ARG A 109 -40.75 9.32 2.94
CA ARG A 109 -41.38 10.53 3.52
C ARG A 109 -40.36 11.50 4.16
N PHE A 110 -39.23 11.03 4.62
CA PHE A 110 -38.18 11.82 5.30
C PHE A 110 -36.94 12.07 4.46
N ILE A 111 -36.52 11.10 3.64
CA ILE A 111 -35.21 11.13 2.94
C ILE A 111 -35.41 11.56 1.48
N GLY A 112 -36.54 11.23 0.85
CA GLY A 112 -36.81 11.49 -0.56
C GLY A 112 -36.71 12.98 -0.96
N PRO A 113 -37.42 13.91 -0.30
CA PRO A 113 -37.34 15.33 -0.65
C PRO A 113 -35.97 15.96 -0.41
N TRP A 114 -35.30 15.57 0.69
CA TRP A 114 -33.94 16.03 1.01
C TRP A 114 -32.92 15.53 0.01
N LEU A 115 -32.99 14.23 -0.35
CA LEU A 115 -32.08 13.61 -1.29
C LEU A 115 -32.29 14.16 -2.71
N ALA A 116 -33.56 14.30 -3.14
CA ALA A 116 -33.89 14.89 -4.43
C ALA A 116 -33.37 16.33 -4.54
N HIS A 117 -33.55 17.15 -3.51
CA HIS A 117 -33.04 18.53 -3.47
C HIS A 117 -31.54 18.63 -3.46
N ARG A 118 -30.82 17.72 -2.76
CA ARG A 118 -29.38 17.69 -2.75
C ARG A 118 -28.81 17.17 -4.06
N LEU A 119 -29.40 16.13 -4.64
CA LEU A 119 -28.91 15.53 -5.89
C LEU A 119 -29.22 16.42 -7.10
N HIS A 120 -30.35 17.15 -7.11
CA HIS A 120 -30.64 18.16 -8.14
C HIS A 120 -29.64 19.34 -8.12
N ARG A 121 -29.05 19.64 -6.98
CA ARG A 121 -27.96 20.65 -6.88
C ARG A 121 -26.62 20.17 -7.42
N LEU A 122 -26.42 18.86 -7.56
CA LEU A 122 -25.26 18.27 -8.25
C LEU A 122 -25.45 18.35 -9.77
N ASN A 123 -25.69 19.56 -10.27
CA ASN A 123 -25.78 19.80 -11.69
C ASN A 123 -24.40 19.72 -12.34
N ALA A 124 -24.34 19.27 -13.58
CA ALA A 124 -23.14 19.19 -14.40
C ALA A 124 -22.29 20.48 -14.36
N ASN A 125 -22.95 21.65 -14.29
CA ASN A 125 -22.29 22.94 -14.20
C ASN A 125 -21.50 23.15 -12.91
N VAL A 126 -21.96 22.62 -11.77
CA VAL A 126 -21.23 22.69 -10.49
C VAL A 126 -19.97 21.83 -10.56
N LEU A 127 -20.06 20.64 -11.15
CA LEU A 127 -18.91 19.76 -11.32
C LEU A 127 -17.87 20.35 -12.30
N LEU A 128 -18.33 20.97 -13.40
CA LEU A 128 -17.44 21.68 -14.34
C LEU A 128 -16.76 22.89 -13.71
N HIS A 129 -17.52 23.69 -12.98
CA HIS A 129 -16.98 24.84 -12.28
C HIS A 129 -15.92 24.38 -11.26
N TYR A 130 -16.19 23.26 -10.57
CA TYR A 130 -15.23 22.66 -9.63
C TYR A 130 -14.00 22.07 -10.33
N LEU A 131 -14.19 21.32 -11.42
CA LEU A 131 -13.09 20.75 -12.21
C LEU A 131 -12.33 21.80 -13.02
N GLY A 132 -13.03 22.81 -13.53
CA GLY A 132 -12.41 23.92 -14.25
C GLY A 132 -11.55 24.81 -13.34
N HIS A 133 -12.01 25.07 -12.10
CA HIS A 133 -11.21 25.77 -11.08
C HIS A 133 -10.08 24.91 -10.52
N HIS A 134 -10.14 23.59 -10.68
CA HIS A 134 -9.19 22.63 -10.14
C HIS A 134 -8.44 21.89 -11.25
N SER A 135 -8.29 22.49 -12.42
CA SER A 135 -7.48 21.95 -13.52
C SER A 135 -6.06 21.60 -13.06
N ASP A 136 -5.55 22.33 -12.07
CA ASP A 136 -4.26 22.07 -11.45
C ASP A 136 -4.24 20.76 -10.63
N LEU A 137 -5.39 20.37 -10.03
CA LEU A 137 -5.50 19.07 -9.35
C LEU A 137 -5.45 17.91 -10.35
N VAL A 138 -6.05 18.05 -11.53
CA VAL A 138 -6.00 17.03 -12.58
C VAL A 138 -4.57 16.88 -13.12
N ARG A 139 -3.91 18.00 -13.38
CA ARG A 139 -2.49 18.01 -13.82
C ARG A 139 -1.55 17.44 -12.76
N ALA A 140 -1.75 17.84 -11.50
CA ALA A 140 -1.01 17.30 -10.36
C ALA A 140 -1.22 15.79 -10.22
N SER A 141 -2.46 15.30 -10.40
CA SER A 141 -2.78 13.87 -10.35
C SER A 141 -2.06 13.07 -11.43
N LEU A 142 -1.97 13.58 -12.67
CA LEU A 142 -1.19 12.94 -13.74
C LEU A 142 0.31 12.91 -13.42
N GLY A 143 0.83 13.99 -12.82
CA GLY A 143 2.21 14.03 -12.32
C GLY A 143 2.48 12.97 -11.26
N HIS A 144 1.55 12.76 -10.32
CA HIS A 144 1.67 11.72 -9.30
C HIS A 144 1.64 10.30 -9.87
N VAL A 145 0.84 10.03 -10.92
CA VAL A 145 0.84 8.73 -11.61
C VAL A 145 2.20 8.46 -12.26
N TRP A 146 2.79 9.46 -12.91
CA TRP A 146 4.12 9.34 -13.53
C TRP A 146 5.20 9.05 -12.48
N VAL A 147 5.21 9.81 -11.38
CA VAL A 147 6.14 9.59 -10.27
C VAL A 147 5.96 8.20 -9.66
N PHE A 148 4.72 7.74 -9.49
CA PHE A 148 4.41 6.40 -9.00
C PHE A 148 4.97 5.31 -9.91
N LEU A 149 4.76 5.43 -11.24
CA LEU A 149 5.30 4.48 -12.22
C LEU A 149 6.83 4.46 -12.20
N LEU A 150 7.46 5.63 -12.14
CA LEU A 150 8.92 5.74 -12.04
C LEU A 150 9.46 5.08 -10.76
N HIS A 151 8.84 5.33 -9.61
CA HIS A 151 9.22 4.71 -8.35
C HIS A 151 9.03 3.19 -8.37
N THR A 152 7.95 2.71 -8.99
CA THR A 152 7.68 1.28 -9.16
C THR A 152 8.73 0.61 -10.05
N LEU A 153 9.11 1.27 -11.14
CA LEU A 153 10.18 0.80 -12.03
C LEU A 153 11.52 0.72 -11.30
N ILE A 154 11.88 1.76 -10.56
CA ILE A 154 13.13 1.79 -9.78
C ILE A 154 13.11 0.69 -8.71
N ALA A 155 12.00 0.53 -7.97
CA ALA A 155 11.86 -0.54 -6.99
C ALA A 155 12.03 -1.93 -7.63
N SER A 156 11.44 -2.14 -8.82
CA SER A 156 11.58 -3.40 -9.58
C SER A 156 13.03 -3.66 -10.05
N LEU A 157 13.75 -2.62 -10.48
CA LEU A 157 15.18 -2.72 -10.82
C LEU A 157 16.03 -3.07 -9.59
N VAL A 158 15.70 -2.52 -8.43
CA VAL A 158 16.37 -2.86 -7.16
C VAL A 158 16.07 -4.30 -6.78
N VAL A 159 14.80 -4.75 -6.89
CA VAL A 159 14.44 -6.17 -6.68
C VAL A 159 15.28 -7.06 -7.57
N PHE A 160 15.35 -6.77 -8.88
CA PHE A 160 16.15 -7.53 -9.83
C PHE A 160 17.64 -7.58 -9.42
N SER A 161 18.23 -6.43 -9.11
CA SER A 161 19.67 -6.32 -8.76
C SER A 161 19.99 -7.08 -7.47
N PHE A 162 19.13 -6.98 -6.46
CA PHE A 162 19.28 -7.66 -5.18
C PHE A 162 18.99 -9.16 -5.31
N ALA A 163 17.98 -9.55 -6.08
CA ALA A 163 17.67 -10.94 -6.38
C ALA A 163 18.81 -11.66 -7.11
N LEU A 164 19.47 -10.96 -8.01
CA LEU A 164 20.62 -11.49 -8.74
C LEU A 164 21.86 -11.71 -7.85
N ARG A 165 22.10 -10.78 -6.91
CA ARG A 165 23.30 -10.74 -6.07
C ARG A 165 23.03 -10.86 -4.57
N GLY A 166 21.87 -11.43 -4.17
CA GLY A 166 21.36 -11.36 -2.80
C GLY A 166 22.30 -11.89 -1.73
N GLU A 167 23.04 -12.97 -2.02
CA GLU A 167 24.04 -13.49 -1.06
C GLU A 167 25.18 -12.49 -0.81
N LYS A 168 25.65 -11.86 -1.89
CA LYS A 168 26.71 -10.84 -1.79
C LYS A 168 26.19 -9.57 -1.08
N VAL A 169 24.99 -9.13 -1.42
CA VAL A 169 24.34 -8.00 -0.73
C VAL A 169 24.12 -8.32 0.75
N GLY A 170 23.67 -9.53 1.07
CA GLY A 170 23.48 -9.97 2.46
C GLY A 170 24.80 -9.98 3.25
N SER A 171 25.89 -10.45 2.66
CA SER A 171 27.20 -10.45 3.32
C SER A 171 27.76 -9.03 3.51
N GLU A 172 27.61 -8.15 2.53
CA GLU A 172 28.01 -6.74 2.63
C GLU A 172 27.20 -6.00 3.71
N LEU A 173 25.86 -6.19 3.74
CA LEU A 173 25.01 -5.63 4.78
C LEU A 173 25.38 -6.14 6.17
N SER A 174 25.70 -7.44 6.30
CA SER A 174 26.13 -8.00 7.58
C SER A 174 27.48 -7.44 8.04
N TRP A 175 28.40 -7.25 7.11
CA TRP A 175 29.69 -6.61 7.39
C TRP A 175 29.51 -5.14 7.85
N ILE A 176 28.68 -4.36 7.14
CA ILE A 176 28.36 -2.98 7.53
C ILE A 176 27.71 -2.95 8.91
N ALA A 177 26.72 -3.80 9.14
CA ALA A 177 26.03 -3.86 10.43
C ALA A 177 26.96 -4.23 11.57
N GLN A 178 27.87 -5.20 11.37
CA GLN A 178 28.88 -5.56 12.36
C GLN A 178 29.89 -4.44 12.58
N SER A 179 30.26 -3.71 11.53
CA SER A 179 31.19 -2.58 11.63
C SER A 179 30.60 -1.40 12.42
N LEU A 180 29.26 -1.17 12.29
CA LEU A 180 28.55 -0.09 12.98
C LEU A 180 28.13 -0.46 14.41
N TRP A 181 27.63 -1.69 14.62
CA TRP A 181 27.00 -2.13 15.87
C TRP A 181 27.71 -3.31 16.54
N GLY A 182 28.90 -3.71 16.04
CA GLY A 182 29.66 -4.81 16.58
C GLY A 182 28.93 -6.16 16.49
N PRO A 183 29.10 -7.05 17.49
CA PRO A 183 28.46 -8.39 17.48
C PRO A 183 26.92 -8.36 17.41
N ARG A 184 26.30 -7.24 17.81
CA ARG A 184 24.83 -7.05 17.74
C ARG A 184 24.34 -6.75 16.32
N GLY A 185 25.22 -6.36 15.39
CA GLY A 185 24.84 -6.01 14.02
C GLY A 185 24.07 -7.10 13.29
N GLN A 186 24.43 -8.37 13.50
CA GLN A 186 23.72 -9.49 12.91
C GLN A 186 22.28 -9.63 13.46
N GLN A 187 22.08 -9.38 14.75
CA GLN A 187 20.75 -9.40 15.38
C GLN A 187 19.88 -8.28 14.81
N VAL A 188 20.46 -7.09 14.63
CA VAL A 188 19.78 -5.92 14.03
C VAL A 188 19.26 -6.26 12.64
N LEU A 189 20.09 -6.85 11.77
CA LEU A 189 19.68 -7.25 10.42
C LEU A 189 18.59 -8.33 10.43
N THR A 190 18.72 -9.31 11.31
CA THR A 190 17.73 -10.38 11.43
C THR A 190 16.37 -9.82 11.86
N LEU A 191 16.36 -8.96 12.88
CA LEU A 191 15.15 -8.27 13.35
C LEU A 191 14.55 -7.39 12.27
N ALA A 192 15.38 -6.63 11.53
CA ALA A 192 14.94 -5.81 10.42
C ALA A 192 14.24 -6.64 9.33
N ALA A 193 14.85 -7.73 8.90
CA ALA A 193 14.29 -8.62 7.90
C ALA A 193 13.02 -9.34 8.37
N GLN A 194 12.94 -9.73 9.65
CA GLN A 194 11.75 -10.33 10.24
C GLN A 194 10.60 -9.34 10.33
N SER A 195 10.86 -8.12 10.82
CA SER A 195 9.86 -7.05 10.91
C SER A 195 9.33 -6.65 9.53
N ALA A 196 10.22 -6.51 8.55
CA ALA A 196 9.83 -6.21 7.17
C ALA A 196 8.88 -7.27 6.60
N ARG A 197 9.21 -8.54 6.78
CA ARG A 197 8.35 -9.65 6.33
C ARG A 197 7.02 -9.67 7.07
N ALA A 198 7.02 -9.53 8.39
CA ALA A 198 5.79 -9.54 9.20
C ALA A 198 4.83 -8.42 8.75
N VAL A 199 5.34 -7.21 8.55
CA VAL A 199 4.53 -6.08 8.06
C VAL A 199 3.97 -6.36 6.67
N MET A 200 4.82 -6.81 5.74
CA MET A 200 4.40 -7.07 4.36
C MET A 200 3.36 -8.20 4.28
N PHE A 201 3.59 -9.32 4.96
CA PHE A 201 2.62 -10.42 5.01
C PHE A 201 1.33 -10.01 5.75
N GLY A 202 1.44 -9.17 6.77
CA GLY A 202 0.29 -8.59 7.46
C GLY A 202 -0.57 -7.75 6.51
N ILE A 203 0.04 -6.79 5.83
CA ILE A 203 -0.67 -5.90 4.91
C ILE A 203 -1.25 -6.69 3.72
N LEU A 204 -0.44 -7.51 3.06
CA LEU A 204 -0.89 -8.27 1.89
C LEU A 204 -1.90 -9.36 2.25
N GLY A 205 -1.67 -10.09 3.35
CA GLY A 205 -2.53 -11.19 3.77
C GLY A 205 -3.91 -10.70 4.22
N VAL A 206 -3.94 -9.68 5.07
CA VAL A 206 -5.21 -9.08 5.52
C VAL A 206 -5.93 -8.43 4.34
N GLY A 207 -5.23 -7.65 3.51
CA GLY A 207 -5.82 -7.00 2.35
C GLY A 207 -6.38 -7.99 1.34
N LEU A 208 -5.69 -9.09 1.10
CA LEU A 208 -6.18 -10.16 0.23
C LEU A 208 -7.43 -10.82 0.79
N ALA A 209 -7.44 -11.15 2.09
CA ALA A 209 -8.60 -11.75 2.75
C ALA A 209 -9.82 -10.80 2.74
N GLU A 210 -9.64 -9.54 3.14
CA GLU A 210 -10.69 -8.51 3.07
C GLU A 210 -11.20 -8.34 1.65
N GLY A 211 -10.30 -8.14 0.69
CA GLY A 211 -10.66 -7.89 -0.69
C GLY A 211 -11.39 -9.05 -1.34
N LEU A 212 -10.99 -10.29 -1.08
CA LEU A 212 -11.69 -11.47 -1.59
C LEU A 212 -13.08 -11.61 -0.98
N LEU A 213 -13.20 -11.52 0.35
CA LEU A 213 -14.47 -11.73 1.05
C LEU A 213 -15.47 -10.61 0.78
N ILE A 214 -15.03 -9.36 0.80
CA ILE A 214 -15.87 -8.20 0.53
C ILE A 214 -16.13 -8.08 -0.97
N GLY A 215 -15.08 -8.22 -1.79
CA GLY A 215 -15.17 -8.09 -3.25
C GLY A 215 -16.04 -9.15 -3.91
N ALA A 216 -16.08 -10.37 -3.38
CA ALA A 216 -17.03 -11.40 -3.84
C ALA A 216 -18.49 -10.95 -3.63
N SER A 217 -18.79 -10.27 -2.53
CA SER A 217 -20.13 -9.75 -2.29
C SER A 217 -20.55 -8.66 -3.31
N TYR A 218 -19.61 -7.93 -3.88
CA TYR A 218 -19.90 -6.97 -4.95
C TYR A 218 -20.43 -7.64 -6.22
N GLY A 219 -19.87 -8.81 -6.56
CA GLY A 219 -20.35 -9.63 -7.69
C GLY A 219 -21.76 -10.17 -7.45
N ILE A 220 -22.02 -10.66 -6.23
CA ILE A 220 -23.36 -11.16 -5.82
C ILE A 220 -24.38 -10.02 -5.83
N ALA A 221 -23.96 -8.81 -5.40
CA ALA A 221 -24.81 -7.62 -5.38
C ALA A 221 -25.08 -7.04 -6.77
N GLY A 222 -24.49 -7.58 -7.85
CA GLY A 222 -24.67 -7.08 -9.21
C GLY A 222 -23.90 -5.79 -9.52
N MET A 223 -22.84 -5.50 -8.76
CA MET A 223 -22.00 -4.34 -9.02
C MET A 223 -21.31 -4.47 -10.38
N PRO A 224 -21.47 -3.51 -11.31
CA PRO A 224 -20.76 -3.54 -12.58
C PRO A 224 -19.24 -3.52 -12.32
N VAL A 225 -18.50 -4.29 -13.13
CA VAL A 225 -17.02 -4.35 -13.07
C VAL A 225 -16.49 -4.70 -11.65
N TRP A 226 -17.25 -5.53 -10.91
CA TRP A 226 -16.96 -5.91 -9.53
C TRP A 226 -15.52 -6.43 -9.30
N PRO A 227 -14.83 -7.12 -10.26
CA PRO A 227 -13.46 -7.55 -10.03
C PRO A 227 -12.49 -6.40 -9.78
N SER A 228 -12.73 -5.24 -10.40
CA SER A 228 -11.87 -4.07 -10.19
C SER A 228 -12.13 -3.42 -8.83
N TRP A 229 -13.37 -3.43 -8.35
CA TRP A 229 -13.71 -2.98 -7.00
C TRP A 229 -13.12 -3.92 -5.93
N LEU A 230 -13.11 -5.23 -6.21
CA LEU A 230 -12.41 -6.23 -5.39
C LEU A 230 -10.93 -5.89 -5.29
N VAL A 231 -10.27 -5.67 -6.44
CA VAL A 231 -8.84 -5.31 -6.47
C VAL A 231 -8.59 -3.96 -5.76
N ALA A 232 -9.47 -2.98 -5.95
CA ALA A 232 -9.40 -1.71 -5.23
C ALA A 232 -9.49 -1.92 -3.71
N THR A 233 -10.38 -2.80 -3.24
CA THR A 233 -10.49 -3.14 -1.82
C THR A 233 -9.21 -3.79 -1.30
N ILE A 234 -8.62 -4.75 -2.03
CA ILE A 234 -7.33 -5.37 -1.65
C ILE A 234 -6.25 -4.31 -1.46
N LEU A 235 -6.09 -3.41 -2.42
CA LEU A 235 -5.03 -2.41 -2.39
C LEU A 235 -5.26 -1.34 -1.32
N LEU A 236 -6.49 -0.85 -1.20
CA LEU A 236 -6.81 0.20 -0.25
C LEU A 236 -6.90 -0.30 1.19
N SER A 237 -7.09 -1.59 1.43
CA SER A 237 -7.06 -2.16 2.78
C SER A 237 -5.69 -2.03 3.47
N ALA A 238 -4.62 -1.81 2.69
CA ALA A 238 -3.31 -1.44 3.22
C ALA A 238 -3.34 -0.10 4.00
N VAL A 239 -4.30 0.78 3.66
CA VAL A 239 -4.50 2.09 4.29
C VAL A 239 -5.62 1.97 5.33
N PRO A 240 -5.47 2.53 6.54
CA PRO A 240 -6.57 2.57 7.51
C PRO A 240 -7.81 3.22 6.88
N PHE A 241 -8.95 2.59 7.09
CA PHE A 241 -10.25 3.00 6.52
C PHE A 241 -10.36 2.87 5.00
N GLY A 242 -9.31 2.42 4.28
CA GLY A 242 -9.32 2.35 2.82
C GLY A 242 -10.32 1.32 2.28
N ALA A 243 -10.39 0.12 2.86
CA ALA A 243 -11.41 -0.87 2.52
C ALA A 243 -12.83 -0.34 2.78
N GLY A 244 -13.02 0.37 3.91
CA GLY A 244 -14.29 1.02 4.27
C GLY A 244 -14.69 2.11 3.29
N ALA A 245 -13.74 2.89 2.78
CA ALA A 245 -14.00 3.91 1.77
C ALA A 245 -14.49 3.29 0.44
N VAL A 246 -13.84 2.23 -0.03
CA VAL A 246 -14.29 1.49 -1.22
C VAL A 246 -15.67 0.90 -1.01
N LEU A 247 -15.90 0.25 0.14
CA LEU A 247 -17.20 -0.31 0.51
C LEU A 247 -18.28 0.76 0.48
N ALA A 248 -18.04 1.94 1.07
CA ALA A 248 -18.97 3.05 1.09
C ALA A 248 -19.33 3.54 -0.33
N VAL A 249 -18.36 3.63 -1.24
CA VAL A 249 -18.59 4.00 -2.64
C VAL A 249 -19.44 2.95 -3.35
N VAL A 250 -19.13 1.66 -3.19
CA VAL A 250 -19.88 0.56 -3.83
C VAL A 250 -21.31 0.50 -3.29
N CYS A 251 -21.49 0.57 -1.97
CA CYS A 251 -22.82 0.57 -1.36
C CYS A 251 -23.65 1.81 -1.79
N GLY A 252 -23.02 2.98 -1.81
CA GLY A 252 -23.64 4.20 -2.31
C GLY A 252 -24.10 4.06 -3.77
N TRP A 253 -23.25 3.50 -4.62
CA TRP A 253 -23.60 3.21 -6.02
C TRP A 253 -24.80 2.26 -6.14
N LEU A 254 -24.81 1.15 -5.42
CA LEU A 254 -25.90 0.18 -5.42
C LEU A 254 -27.21 0.83 -4.97
N MET A 255 -27.16 1.65 -3.92
CA MET A 255 -28.36 2.36 -3.42
C MET A 255 -28.90 3.36 -4.45
N VAL A 256 -28.04 4.14 -5.08
CA VAL A 256 -28.42 5.15 -6.08
C VAL A 256 -28.96 4.52 -7.37
N THR A 257 -28.47 3.32 -7.72
CA THR A 257 -28.95 2.58 -8.90
C THR A 257 -30.23 1.77 -8.65
N GLY A 258 -30.82 1.86 -7.44
CA GLY A 258 -32.08 1.20 -7.08
C GLY A 258 -31.92 -0.17 -6.41
N HIS A 259 -30.72 -0.67 -6.26
CA HIS A 259 -30.40 -1.95 -5.58
C HIS A 259 -30.21 -1.74 -4.07
N VAL A 260 -31.19 -1.09 -3.41
CA VAL A 260 -31.07 -0.66 -2.01
C VAL A 260 -30.80 -1.85 -1.08
N LEU A 261 -31.55 -2.95 -1.24
CA LEU A 261 -31.36 -4.15 -0.40
C LEU A 261 -29.97 -4.74 -0.56
N ALA A 262 -29.51 -4.87 -1.81
CA ALA A 262 -28.15 -5.36 -2.09
C ALA A 262 -27.09 -4.44 -1.47
N GLY A 263 -27.26 -3.11 -1.57
CA GLY A 263 -26.37 -2.14 -0.96
C GLY A 263 -26.30 -2.25 0.57
N VAL A 264 -27.45 -2.40 1.23
CA VAL A 264 -27.53 -2.58 2.70
C VAL A 264 -26.88 -3.90 3.13
N LEU A 265 -27.20 -5.01 2.46
CA LEU A 265 -26.62 -6.31 2.78
C LEU A 265 -25.10 -6.32 2.56
N THR A 266 -24.62 -5.71 1.48
CA THR A 266 -23.18 -5.55 1.20
C THR A 266 -22.51 -4.66 2.26
N ALA A 267 -23.16 -3.60 2.72
CA ALA A 267 -22.65 -2.76 3.79
C ALA A 267 -22.49 -3.51 5.11
N ILE A 268 -23.53 -4.26 5.52
CA ILE A 268 -23.50 -5.08 6.74
C ILE A 268 -22.39 -6.14 6.63
N TRP A 269 -22.35 -6.88 5.53
CA TRP A 269 -21.35 -7.91 5.29
C TRP A 269 -19.92 -7.33 5.30
N GLY A 270 -19.68 -6.29 4.51
CA GLY A 270 -18.37 -5.68 4.37
C GLY A 270 -17.86 -5.08 5.69
N THR A 271 -18.73 -4.37 6.43
CA THR A 271 -18.38 -3.84 7.75
C THR A 271 -18.05 -4.95 8.75
N SER A 272 -18.80 -6.06 8.73
CA SER A 272 -18.52 -7.22 9.59
C SER A 272 -17.16 -7.85 9.27
N ILE A 273 -16.80 -7.98 7.98
CA ILE A 273 -15.51 -8.51 7.56
C ILE A 273 -14.36 -7.56 7.95
N ILE A 274 -14.49 -6.24 7.71
CA ILE A 274 -13.48 -5.26 8.12
C ILE A 274 -13.26 -5.32 9.63
N THR A 275 -14.35 -5.34 10.41
CA THR A 275 -14.27 -5.42 11.87
C THR A 275 -13.60 -6.73 12.33
N ALA A 276 -13.96 -7.86 11.72
CA ALA A 276 -13.34 -9.15 12.04
C ALA A 276 -11.85 -9.16 11.66
N ALA A 277 -11.49 -8.60 10.53
CA ALA A 277 -10.10 -8.49 10.09
C ALA A 277 -9.27 -7.62 11.03
N ASP A 278 -9.82 -6.47 11.45
CA ASP A 278 -9.13 -5.54 12.36
C ASP A 278 -8.98 -6.13 13.78
N LEU A 279 -9.98 -6.86 14.27
CA LEU A 279 -9.97 -7.41 15.63
C LEU A 279 -9.24 -8.77 15.72
N ILE A 280 -9.26 -9.58 14.68
CA ILE A 280 -8.78 -10.96 14.71
C ILE A 280 -7.55 -11.13 13.82
N LEU A 281 -7.66 -10.80 12.53
CA LEU A 281 -6.61 -11.10 11.55
C LEU A 281 -5.35 -10.26 11.77
N ARG A 282 -5.50 -8.95 11.97
CA ARG A 282 -4.34 -8.06 12.20
C ARG A 282 -3.53 -8.47 13.41
N PRO A 283 -4.10 -8.72 14.62
CA PRO A 283 -3.34 -9.19 15.77
C PRO A 283 -2.71 -10.57 15.58
N LEU A 284 -3.36 -11.46 14.82
CA LEU A 284 -2.81 -12.79 14.53
C LEU A 284 -1.56 -12.72 13.64
N VAL A 285 -1.55 -11.82 12.65
CA VAL A 285 -0.45 -11.70 11.70
C VAL A 285 0.68 -10.82 12.24
N THR A 286 0.37 -9.75 12.99
CA THR A 286 1.37 -8.85 13.56
C THR A 286 1.98 -9.34 14.86
N GLY A 287 1.41 -10.39 15.47
CA GLY A 287 1.80 -10.90 16.77
C GLY A 287 1.23 -10.07 17.92
N LYS A 288 0.95 -10.75 19.05
CA LYS A 288 0.40 -10.10 20.27
C LYS A 288 1.34 -9.12 20.96
N GLU A 289 2.59 -9.03 20.51
CA GLU A 289 3.66 -8.22 21.10
C GLU A 289 3.99 -6.94 20.33
N SER A 290 3.18 -6.54 19.36
CA SER A 290 3.37 -5.23 18.72
C SER A 290 3.10 -4.11 19.74
N ALA A 291 4.14 -3.74 20.48
CA ALA A 291 4.12 -2.67 21.48
C ALA A 291 3.98 -1.27 20.85
N VAL A 292 3.54 -1.18 19.59
CA VAL A 292 3.37 0.09 18.90
C VAL A 292 1.93 0.57 19.10
N PRO A 293 1.72 1.72 19.76
CA PRO A 293 0.40 2.30 19.92
C PRO A 293 -0.26 2.55 18.55
N PHE A 294 -1.58 2.32 18.46
CA PHE A 294 -2.36 2.57 17.23
C PHE A 294 -2.13 3.97 16.67
N VAL A 295 -2.06 4.98 17.53
CA VAL A 295 -1.82 6.37 17.12
C VAL A 295 -0.46 6.53 16.43
N ALA A 296 0.58 5.89 16.95
CA ALA A 296 1.91 5.94 16.34
C ALA A 296 1.92 5.25 14.96
N LEU A 297 1.21 4.12 14.82
CA LEU A 297 1.03 3.43 13.55
C LEU A 297 0.28 4.33 12.55
N LEU A 298 -0.82 4.93 12.96
CA LEU A 298 -1.60 5.86 12.13
C LEU A 298 -0.75 7.06 11.67
N LEU A 299 -0.02 7.68 12.60
CA LEU A 299 0.87 8.80 12.29
C LEU A 299 2.00 8.38 11.34
N SER A 300 2.53 7.17 11.48
CA SER A 300 3.56 6.65 10.56
C SER A 300 3.02 6.43 9.14
N ILE A 301 1.77 5.98 9.01
CA ILE A 301 1.11 5.83 7.71
C ILE A 301 0.86 7.21 7.08
N LEU A 302 0.25 8.13 7.82
CA LEU A 302 -0.05 9.48 7.32
C LEU A 302 1.23 10.28 7.03
N GLY A 303 2.21 10.21 7.93
CA GLY A 303 3.51 10.83 7.74
C GLY A 303 4.27 10.24 6.56
N GLY A 304 4.28 8.92 6.45
CA GLY A 304 4.84 8.21 5.30
C GLY A 304 4.15 8.61 4.00
N ALA A 305 2.82 8.63 3.97
CA ALA A 305 2.05 9.06 2.80
C ALA A 305 2.38 10.50 2.38
N LYS A 306 2.53 11.40 3.34
CA LYS A 306 2.87 12.81 3.07
C LYS A 306 4.28 12.98 2.50
N VAL A 307 5.26 12.24 3.03
CA VAL A 307 6.69 12.37 2.65
C VAL A 307 7.02 11.57 1.40
N PHE A 308 6.48 10.37 1.28
CA PHE A 308 6.87 9.37 0.29
C PHE A 308 5.72 8.95 -0.64
N GLY A 309 4.57 9.62 -0.57
CA GLY A 309 3.39 9.27 -1.37
C GLY A 309 2.82 7.89 -1.02
N LEU A 310 2.20 7.24 -2.01
CA LEU A 310 1.55 5.93 -1.82
C LEU A 310 2.51 4.85 -1.28
N VAL A 311 3.76 4.86 -1.71
CA VAL A 311 4.80 3.96 -1.20
C VAL A 311 5.05 4.17 0.30
N GLY A 312 4.92 5.42 0.77
CA GLY A 312 5.09 5.78 2.18
C GLY A 312 4.03 5.21 3.12
N VAL A 313 2.85 4.89 2.60
CA VAL A 313 1.81 4.19 3.37
C VAL A 313 2.32 2.85 3.90
N ILE A 314 3.15 2.16 3.13
CA ILE A 314 3.78 0.89 3.52
C ILE A 314 5.11 1.14 4.23
N ALA A 315 5.93 2.05 3.71
CA ALA A 315 7.24 2.34 4.26
C ALA A 315 7.18 2.96 5.67
N GLY A 316 6.19 3.81 5.94
CA GLY A 316 6.01 4.45 7.25
C GLY A 316 5.88 3.46 8.41
N PRO A 317 4.88 2.57 8.41
CA PRO A 317 4.74 1.52 9.42
C PRO A 317 5.97 0.62 9.53
N LEU A 318 6.56 0.27 8.40
CA LEU A 318 7.75 -0.57 8.36
C LEU A 318 8.93 0.09 9.07
N LEU A 319 9.19 1.37 8.78
CA LEU A 319 10.26 2.14 9.44
C LEU A 319 9.98 2.30 10.94
N LEU A 320 8.73 2.54 11.33
CA LEU A 320 8.35 2.64 12.73
C LEU A 320 8.56 1.30 13.46
N MET A 321 8.14 0.18 12.87
CA MET A 321 8.36 -1.14 13.47
C MET A 321 9.85 -1.49 13.57
N LEU A 322 10.64 -1.16 12.57
CA LEU A 322 12.09 -1.31 12.61
C LEU A 322 12.70 -0.49 13.75
N ALA A 323 12.34 0.78 13.85
CA ALA A 323 12.83 1.67 14.89
C ALA A 323 12.46 1.17 16.31
N THR A 324 11.21 0.75 16.51
CA THR A 324 10.75 0.21 17.80
C THR A 324 11.40 -1.13 18.15
N SER A 325 11.58 -2.02 17.17
CA SER A 325 12.26 -3.30 17.39
C SER A 325 13.73 -3.09 17.77
N LEU A 326 14.41 -2.16 17.10
CA LEU A 326 15.78 -1.78 17.42
C LEU A 326 15.88 -1.16 18.81
N TRP A 327 14.96 -0.22 19.12
CA TRP A 327 14.90 0.41 20.45
C TRP A 327 14.73 -0.63 21.56
N GLN A 328 13.81 -1.56 21.39
CA GLN A 328 13.56 -2.62 22.37
C GLN A 328 14.77 -3.55 22.54
N SER A 329 15.44 -3.90 21.43
CA SER A 329 16.62 -4.77 21.50
C SER A 329 17.83 -4.10 22.18
N TRP A 330 17.87 -2.76 22.22
CA TRP A 330 18.98 -2.00 22.75
C TRP A 330 18.78 -1.57 24.19
N PHE A 331 17.56 -1.21 24.58
CA PHE A 331 17.26 -0.56 25.85
C PHE A 331 16.44 -1.43 26.82
N ARG A 332 15.84 -2.52 26.35
CA ARG A 332 15.27 -3.53 27.25
C ARG A 332 16.32 -4.60 27.50
N GLU A 333 16.87 -4.63 28.69
CA GLU A 333 17.64 -5.78 29.19
C GLU A 333 16.78 -7.04 29.08
N PRO A 334 17.37 -8.21 28.67
CA PRO A 334 16.64 -9.45 28.77
C PRO A 334 16.20 -9.58 30.23
N ALA A 335 14.89 -9.70 30.46
CA ALA A 335 14.37 -10.04 31.78
C ALA A 335 15.14 -11.27 32.24
N THR A 336 16.00 -11.10 33.24
CA THR A 336 16.72 -12.16 33.90
C THR A 336 15.67 -13.18 34.33
N ARG A 337 15.69 -14.37 33.74
CA ARG A 337 14.87 -15.48 34.24
C ARG A 337 15.22 -15.62 35.72
N PRO A 338 14.27 -15.59 36.64
CA PRO A 338 14.54 -15.94 38.01
C PRO A 338 15.03 -17.38 38.00
N SER A 339 16.28 -17.58 38.41
CA SER A 339 16.86 -18.87 38.73
C SER A 339 16.05 -19.39 39.92
N GLY A 340 15.14 -20.31 39.67
CA GLY A 340 14.45 -21.13 40.63
C GLY A 340 14.74 -22.57 40.29
#